data_584ed067f73ce98a2e390221a96433c9
#
_entry.id   584ed067f73ce98a2e390221a96433c9
#
_cell.length_a   1.000
_cell.length_b   1.000
_cell.length_c   1.000
_cell.angle_alpha   90.00
_cell.angle_beta   90.00
_cell.angle_gamma   90.00
#
_symmetry.space_group_name_H-M   'P 1'
#
loop_
_entity.id
_entity.type
_entity.pdbx_description
1 polymer ?
#
loop_
_entity_poly.entity_id
_entity_poly.type
_entity_poly.pdbx_seq_one_letter_code
_entity_poly.pdbx_strand_id
1 'polypeptide(L)'
;MSAVAQREQAPGTSRDWIGLMQAMGPGFAGRAAAHDAADTFVAENYAELKSSGAFSAAIPSELGGGGASYAEVAEMLRTLARHCGSTALALSMHSHLVAALIWRWKRDPQAVEGFLRRIAKEQLVLVSTGASDWLNGTGTAERIEGGWRITGRKIFGSGVPMGDYLMTGAVYDDPDAGPTVLHFPLPLKTDGVRVLDTWHVLGLRATGSHDVAIEGAFVPESAVSARRPQGQWHMLLHVAVMVAFPLVYSVYLGIAEAACEIAIERARSRKPDDGLCCLVGEMVDELATARLAQADMVAAGIASEPGRDTTDRIMIGRTLVARAAIRAVEKSMEVVGGASLYRELGLERRFRDIQGARFHPLQEKPQQRYAGRNALGLAIDG
;
A
#
# COMPACT_ATOMS: atom_id res chain seq x y z
N MET A 1 -22.68 -28.76 -4.85
CA MET A 1 -23.15 -27.49 -5.45
C MET A 1 -23.96 -26.77 -4.39
N SER A 2 -23.36 -25.87 -3.65
CA SER A 2 -24.06 -25.06 -2.65
C SER A 2 -23.94 -23.60 -3.11
N ALA A 3 -25.09 -23.02 -3.46
CA ALA A 3 -25.24 -21.64 -3.87
C ALA A 3 -25.05 -20.74 -2.64
N VAL A 4 -23.94 -20.01 -2.61
CA VAL A 4 -23.76 -18.88 -1.69
C VAL A 4 -24.65 -17.75 -2.25
N ALA A 5 -25.80 -17.55 -1.63
CA ALA A 5 -26.69 -16.45 -1.97
C ALA A 5 -25.97 -15.12 -1.76
N GLN A 6 -25.80 -14.37 -2.85
CA GLN A 6 -25.44 -12.95 -2.81
C GLN A 6 -26.56 -12.22 -2.04
N ARG A 7 -26.24 -11.76 -0.83
CA ARG A 7 -27.09 -10.79 -0.14
C ARG A 7 -26.91 -9.44 -0.84
N GLU A 8 -27.88 -9.04 -1.64
CA GLU A 8 -28.02 -7.67 -2.12
C GLU A 8 -28.13 -6.73 -0.91
N GLN A 9 -27.19 -5.79 -0.81
CA GLN A 9 -27.25 -4.72 0.19
C GLN A 9 -28.31 -3.70 -0.26
N ALA A 10 -29.21 -3.34 0.67
CA ALA A 10 -30.08 -2.18 0.49
C ALA A 10 -29.25 -0.90 0.38
N PRO A 11 -29.63 0.08 -0.47
CA PRO A 11 -28.88 1.30 -0.67
C PRO A 11 -29.05 2.25 0.53
N GLY A 12 -28.19 2.10 1.53
CA GLY A 12 -27.81 3.23 2.38
C GLY A 12 -26.99 4.16 1.52
N THR A 13 -27.22 5.47 1.57
CA THR A 13 -26.43 6.47 0.84
C THR A 13 -24.96 6.30 1.16
N SER A 14 -24.20 5.63 0.28
CA SER A 14 -22.77 5.49 0.43
C SER A 14 -22.16 6.88 0.39
N ARG A 15 -21.29 7.17 1.37
CA ARG A 15 -20.57 8.45 1.40
C ARG A 15 -19.75 8.58 0.12
N ASP A 16 -19.77 9.75 -0.50
CA ASP A 16 -18.89 10.05 -1.64
C ASP A 16 -17.44 10.20 -1.18
N TRP A 17 -16.75 9.07 -1.10
CA TRP A 17 -15.36 9.00 -0.67
C TRP A 17 -14.40 9.64 -1.68
N ILE A 18 -14.69 9.54 -2.96
CA ILE A 18 -13.87 10.11 -4.04
C ILE A 18 -13.99 11.64 -4.01
N GLY A 19 -15.21 12.17 -3.93
CA GLY A 19 -15.45 13.60 -3.77
C GLY A 19 -14.82 14.16 -2.50
N LEU A 20 -14.81 13.40 -1.40
CA LEU A 20 -14.09 13.79 -0.18
C LEU A 20 -12.59 13.93 -0.42
N MET A 21 -11.93 12.98 -1.10
CA MET A 21 -10.51 13.06 -1.43
C MET A 21 -10.20 14.23 -2.36
N GLN A 22 -11.09 14.52 -3.30
CA GLN A 22 -10.98 15.71 -4.17
C GLN A 22 -11.09 17.02 -3.39
N ALA A 23 -11.99 17.09 -2.43
CA ALA A 23 -12.18 18.29 -1.60
C ALA A 23 -10.99 18.55 -0.65
N MET A 24 -10.42 17.52 -0.06
CA MET A 24 -9.26 17.61 0.85
C MET A 24 -7.93 17.80 0.09
N GLY A 25 -7.86 17.30 -1.13
CA GLY A 25 -6.65 17.23 -1.95
C GLY A 25 -5.88 18.54 -2.09
N PRO A 26 -6.51 19.68 -2.41
CA PRO A 26 -5.81 20.98 -2.52
C PRO A 26 -5.06 21.37 -1.25
N GLY A 27 -5.64 21.14 -0.06
CA GLY A 27 -4.95 21.38 1.21
C GLY A 27 -3.72 20.50 1.38
N PHE A 28 -3.81 19.24 0.99
CA PHE A 28 -2.68 18.30 1.05
C PHE A 28 -1.58 18.64 0.05
N ALA A 29 -1.96 19.05 -1.16
CA ALA A 29 -1.01 19.51 -2.19
C ALA A 29 -0.24 20.76 -1.73
N GLY A 30 -0.92 21.70 -1.05
CA GLY A 30 -0.31 22.92 -0.53
C GLY A 30 0.79 22.65 0.51
N ARG A 31 0.67 21.61 1.32
CA ARG A 31 1.66 21.22 2.34
C ARG A 31 2.77 20.29 1.81
N ALA A 32 2.52 19.61 0.70
CA ALA A 32 3.38 18.53 0.22
C ALA A 32 4.82 18.96 -0.07
N ALA A 33 5.04 20.17 -0.59
CA ALA A 33 6.37 20.68 -0.90
C ALA A 33 7.19 20.98 0.37
N ALA A 34 6.56 21.51 1.42
CA ALA A 34 7.23 21.81 2.69
C ALA A 34 7.66 20.53 3.39
N HIS A 35 6.77 19.54 3.48
CA HIS A 35 7.09 18.24 4.06
C HIS A 35 8.18 17.48 3.30
N ASP A 36 8.14 17.53 1.95
CA ASP A 36 9.18 16.92 1.11
C ASP A 36 10.55 17.58 1.33
N ALA A 37 10.58 18.91 1.46
CA ALA A 37 11.83 19.65 1.68
C ALA A 37 12.44 19.42 3.07
N ALA A 38 11.60 19.20 4.08
CA ALA A 38 12.01 19.05 5.48
C ALA A 38 12.16 17.58 5.92
N ASP A 39 11.89 16.60 5.05
CA ASP A 39 11.83 15.17 5.39
C ASP A 39 10.86 14.87 6.57
N THR A 40 9.75 15.64 6.68
CA THR A 40 8.80 15.51 7.78
C THR A 40 7.54 14.75 7.36
N PHE A 41 6.98 13.98 8.28
CA PHE A 41 5.73 13.27 8.04
C PHE A 41 4.53 14.22 7.89
N VAL A 42 3.57 13.85 7.05
CA VAL A 42 2.32 14.59 6.76
C VAL A 42 1.29 14.46 7.89
N ALA A 43 1.65 14.84 9.11
CA ALA A 43 0.84 14.64 10.31
C ALA A 43 -0.53 15.33 10.22
N GLU A 44 -0.59 16.56 9.68
CA GLU A 44 -1.83 17.33 9.52
C GLU A 44 -2.78 16.62 8.54
N ASN A 45 -2.26 16.06 7.44
CA ASN A 45 -3.07 15.31 6.49
C ASN A 45 -3.67 14.06 7.15
N TYR A 46 -2.89 13.38 7.98
CA TYR A 46 -3.35 12.20 8.73
C TYR A 46 -4.41 12.57 9.78
N ALA A 47 -4.27 13.70 10.47
CA ALA A 47 -5.28 14.20 11.39
C ALA A 47 -6.60 14.52 10.69
N GLU A 48 -6.54 15.15 9.50
CA GLU A 48 -7.73 15.43 8.68
C GLU A 48 -8.37 14.12 8.15
N LEU A 49 -7.58 13.17 7.68
CA LEU A 49 -8.07 11.84 7.27
C LEU A 49 -8.73 11.10 8.44
N LYS A 50 -8.15 11.17 9.64
CA LYS A 50 -8.71 10.57 10.86
C LYS A 50 -10.06 11.21 11.22
N SER A 51 -10.14 12.53 11.24
CA SER A 51 -11.38 13.26 11.52
C SER A 51 -12.46 13.03 10.47
N SER A 52 -12.09 12.76 9.24
CA SER A 52 -13.00 12.43 8.15
C SER A 52 -13.50 10.97 8.16
N GLY A 53 -12.96 10.09 8.99
CA GLY A 53 -13.30 8.67 9.01
C GLY A 53 -12.64 7.84 7.91
N ALA A 54 -11.64 8.38 7.21
CA ALA A 54 -11.00 7.71 6.06
C ALA A 54 -10.31 6.39 6.42
N PHE A 55 -9.81 6.25 7.66
CA PHE A 55 -9.18 5.01 8.12
C PHE A 55 -10.16 3.84 8.27
N SER A 56 -11.46 4.10 8.32
CA SER A 56 -12.50 3.07 8.34
C SER A 56 -13.33 3.01 7.06
N ALA A 57 -12.92 3.71 5.99
CA ALA A 57 -13.70 3.82 4.77
C ALA A 57 -14.12 2.46 4.19
N ALA A 58 -13.19 1.48 4.14
CA ALA A 58 -13.45 0.14 3.61
C ALA A 58 -14.23 -0.78 4.55
N ILE A 59 -14.26 -0.50 5.86
CA ILE A 59 -14.92 -1.37 6.83
C ILE A 59 -16.44 -1.36 6.58
N PRO A 60 -17.11 -2.54 6.55
CA PRO A 60 -18.53 -2.62 6.35
C PRO A 60 -19.34 -1.73 7.29
N SER A 61 -20.43 -1.13 6.79
CA SER A 61 -21.27 -0.22 7.57
C SER A 61 -21.89 -0.90 8.80
N GLU A 62 -22.18 -2.18 8.72
CA GLU A 62 -22.68 -3.02 9.84
C GLU A 62 -21.65 -3.19 10.97
N LEU A 63 -20.36 -2.92 10.68
CA LEU A 63 -19.28 -2.89 11.67
C LEU A 63 -18.93 -1.46 12.12
N GLY A 64 -19.72 -0.47 11.68
CA GLY A 64 -19.52 0.95 12.01
C GLY A 64 -18.53 1.68 11.09
N GLY A 65 -18.13 1.07 9.97
CA GLY A 65 -17.26 1.68 8.98
C GLY A 65 -17.99 2.41 7.86
N GLY A 66 -17.25 2.85 6.86
CA GLY A 66 -17.75 3.66 5.75
C GLY A 66 -18.37 2.89 4.59
N GLY A 67 -18.20 1.56 4.53
CA GLY A 67 -18.79 0.68 3.52
C GLY A 67 -18.24 0.86 2.10
N ALA A 68 -17.13 1.57 1.92
CA ALA A 68 -16.51 1.73 0.61
C ALA A 68 -16.11 0.38 0.02
N SER A 69 -16.44 0.14 -1.23
CA SER A 69 -15.99 -1.03 -1.97
C SER A 69 -14.48 -0.99 -2.20
N TYR A 70 -13.89 -2.14 -2.50
CA TYR A 70 -12.47 -2.23 -2.81
C TYR A 70 -12.05 -1.33 -3.99
N ALA A 71 -12.91 -1.23 -5.04
CA ALA A 71 -12.69 -0.34 -6.17
C ALA A 71 -12.73 1.14 -5.77
N GLU A 72 -13.68 1.53 -4.91
CA GLU A 72 -13.74 2.90 -4.38
C GLU A 72 -12.50 3.24 -3.57
N VAL A 73 -12.00 2.34 -2.73
CA VAL A 73 -10.75 2.55 -1.98
C VAL A 73 -9.54 2.72 -2.92
N ALA A 74 -9.46 1.92 -3.99
CA ALA A 74 -8.42 2.07 -5.01
C ALA A 74 -8.49 3.46 -5.68
N GLU A 75 -9.69 3.94 -6.02
CA GLU A 75 -9.89 5.27 -6.62
C GLU A 75 -9.68 6.42 -5.62
N MET A 76 -10.06 6.25 -4.35
CA MET A 76 -9.70 7.20 -3.27
C MET A 76 -8.19 7.42 -3.21
N LEU A 77 -7.42 6.33 -3.17
CA LEU A 77 -5.96 6.39 -3.09
C LEU A 77 -5.34 7.01 -4.33
N ARG A 78 -5.84 6.66 -5.53
CA ARG A 78 -5.43 7.25 -6.80
C ARG A 78 -5.70 8.75 -6.84
N THR A 79 -6.92 9.16 -6.46
CA THR A 79 -7.32 10.58 -6.39
C THR A 79 -6.43 11.35 -5.42
N LEU A 80 -6.22 10.83 -4.23
CA LEU A 80 -5.38 11.46 -3.21
C LEU A 80 -3.92 11.59 -3.66
N ALA A 81 -3.40 10.57 -4.37
CA ALA A 81 -2.02 10.55 -4.87
C ALA A 81 -1.74 11.65 -5.91
N ARG A 82 -2.74 12.10 -6.65
CA ARG A 82 -2.61 13.24 -7.58
C ARG A 82 -2.27 14.54 -6.84
N HIS A 83 -2.68 14.65 -5.59
CA HIS A 83 -2.42 15.80 -4.72
C HIS A 83 -1.16 15.60 -3.86
N CYS A 84 -1.05 14.47 -3.15
CA CYS A 84 0.09 14.15 -2.29
C CYS A 84 0.38 12.65 -2.31
N GLY A 85 1.40 12.24 -3.07
CA GLY A 85 1.83 10.83 -3.18
C GLY A 85 2.22 10.22 -1.85
N SER A 86 2.90 10.97 -0.99
CA SER A 86 3.32 10.49 0.34
C SER A 86 2.13 10.19 1.25
N THR A 87 1.12 11.07 1.32
CA THR A 87 -0.10 10.84 2.10
C THR A 87 -0.85 9.62 1.59
N ALA A 88 -1.02 9.52 0.27
CA ALA A 88 -1.72 8.41 -0.35
C ALA A 88 -1.00 7.07 -0.15
N LEU A 89 0.34 7.05 -0.27
CA LEU A 89 1.11 5.82 -0.03
C LEU A 89 1.01 5.37 1.42
N ALA A 90 1.18 6.26 2.38
CA ALA A 90 1.07 5.91 3.78
C ALA A 90 -0.35 5.41 4.13
N LEU A 91 -1.42 6.04 3.59
CA LEU A 91 -2.80 5.56 3.74
C LEU A 91 -3.02 4.20 3.07
N SER A 92 -2.38 3.93 1.92
CA SER A 92 -2.52 2.63 1.24
C SER A 92 -1.97 1.48 2.07
N MET A 93 -0.93 1.73 2.90
CA MET A 93 -0.36 0.73 3.81
C MET A 93 -1.32 0.35 4.94
N HIS A 94 -2.14 1.27 5.40
CA HIS A 94 -3.26 0.99 6.29
C HIS A 94 -4.41 0.28 5.55
N SER A 95 -4.80 0.80 4.40
CA SER A 95 -5.99 0.34 3.66
C SER A 95 -5.90 -1.13 3.26
N HIS A 96 -4.73 -1.62 2.83
CA HIS A 96 -4.58 -3.02 2.47
C HIS A 96 -4.63 -3.97 3.68
N LEU A 97 -4.17 -3.52 4.86
CA LEU A 97 -4.30 -4.30 6.08
C LEU A 97 -5.78 -4.43 6.48
N VAL A 98 -6.54 -3.34 6.37
CA VAL A 98 -8.01 -3.38 6.57
C VAL A 98 -8.66 -4.31 5.55
N ALA A 99 -8.27 -4.26 4.27
CA ALA A 99 -8.78 -5.15 3.23
C ALA A 99 -8.48 -6.64 3.54
N ALA A 100 -7.30 -6.96 4.07
CA ALA A 100 -6.95 -8.30 4.51
C ALA A 100 -7.81 -8.76 5.71
N LEU A 101 -8.07 -7.86 6.68
CA LEU A 101 -8.96 -8.15 7.80
C LEU A 101 -10.40 -8.37 7.33
N ILE A 102 -10.90 -7.59 6.38
CA ILE A 102 -12.23 -7.77 5.78
C ILE A 102 -12.31 -9.09 5.01
N TRP A 103 -11.27 -9.45 4.25
CA TRP A 103 -11.19 -10.73 3.56
C TRP A 103 -11.29 -11.90 4.57
N ARG A 104 -10.61 -11.81 5.72
CA ARG A 104 -10.68 -12.80 6.80
C ARG A 104 -12.04 -12.79 7.47
N TRP A 105 -12.61 -11.63 7.77
CA TRP A 105 -13.93 -11.49 8.39
C TRP A 105 -15.03 -12.17 7.59
N LYS A 106 -15.02 -12.06 6.27
CA LYS A 106 -15.99 -12.74 5.40
C LYS A 106 -15.94 -14.27 5.51
N ARG A 107 -14.84 -14.85 6.01
CA ARG A 107 -14.62 -16.30 6.16
C ARG A 107 -14.70 -16.77 7.59
N ASP A 108 -14.25 -15.97 8.51
CA ASP A 108 -14.24 -16.22 9.96
C ASP A 108 -14.52 -14.90 10.70
N PRO A 109 -15.81 -14.53 10.84
CA PRO A 109 -16.20 -13.28 11.49
C PRO A 109 -15.66 -13.16 12.91
N GLN A 110 -15.73 -14.25 13.69
CA GLN A 110 -15.38 -14.21 15.12
C GLN A 110 -13.90 -13.85 15.35
N ALA A 111 -13.03 -14.21 14.42
CA ALA A 111 -11.60 -13.98 14.57
C ALA A 111 -11.18 -12.50 14.53
N VAL A 112 -11.93 -11.63 13.84
CA VAL A 112 -11.47 -10.26 13.57
C VAL A 112 -12.54 -9.17 13.70
N GLU A 113 -13.82 -9.52 13.90
CA GLU A 113 -14.91 -8.54 13.97
C GLU A 113 -14.69 -7.48 15.05
N GLY A 114 -14.30 -7.91 16.26
CA GLY A 114 -14.02 -6.99 17.36
C GLY A 114 -12.92 -5.98 17.04
N PHE A 115 -11.89 -6.40 16.30
CA PHE A 115 -10.81 -5.53 15.90
C PHE A 115 -11.25 -4.55 14.78
N LEU A 116 -12.02 -5.01 13.78
CA LEU A 116 -12.60 -4.14 12.75
C LEU A 116 -13.52 -3.07 13.35
N ARG A 117 -14.39 -3.44 14.30
CA ARG A 117 -15.23 -2.48 15.03
C ARG A 117 -14.41 -1.45 15.80
N ARG A 118 -13.30 -1.86 16.42
CA ARG A 118 -12.39 -0.93 17.09
C ARG A 118 -11.71 0.01 16.11
N ILE A 119 -11.21 -0.48 14.98
CA ILE A 119 -10.63 0.37 13.94
C ILE A 119 -11.65 1.42 13.50
N ALA A 120 -12.90 1.03 13.26
CA ALA A 120 -13.95 1.95 12.85
C ALA A 120 -14.26 3.00 13.92
N LYS A 121 -14.42 2.60 15.17
CA LYS A 121 -14.79 3.48 16.28
C LYS A 121 -13.67 4.46 16.67
N GLU A 122 -12.43 3.95 16.74
CA GLU A 122 -11.27 4.68 17.27
C GLU A 122 -10.43 5.32 16.14
N GLN A 123 -10.77 5.04 14.88
CA GLN A 123 -9.98 5.43 13.69
C GLN A 123 -8.51 5.03 13.86
N LEU A 124 -8.28 3.74 14.24
CA LEU A 124 -6.94 3.22 14.46
C LEU A 124 -6.13 3.17 13.17
N VAL A 125 -4.88 3.57 13.25
CA VAL A 125 -3.94 3.54 12.14
C VAL A 125 -3.09 2.27 12.23
N LEU A 126 -3.22 1.41 11.22
CA LEU A 126 -2.43 0.19 11.08
C LEU A 126 -1.19 0.45 10.23
N VAL A 127 -0.03 0.00 10.70
CA VAL A 127 1.26 0.13 10.03
C VAL A 127 1.72 -1.24 9.53
N SER A 128 2.05 -1.33 8.24
CA SER A 128 2.54 -2.56 7.62
C SER A 128 4.06 -2.64 7.66
N THR A 129 4.59 -3.83 7.94
CA THR A 129 6.03 -4.15 7.79
C THR A 129 6.27 -5.21 6.71
N GLY A 130 5.35 -5.31 5.74
CA GLY A 130 5.36 -6.37 4.73
C GLY A 130 6.65 -6.51 3.92
N ALA A 131 7.41 -5.43 3.71
CA ALA A 131 8.70 -5.47 3.03
C ALA A 131 9.75 -6.23 3.85
N SER A 132 9.79 -6.02 5.19
CA SER A 132 10.67 -6.74 6.11
C SER A 132 10.23 -8.19 6.30
N ASP A 133 8.92 -8.41 6.32
CA ASP A 133 8.30 -9.67 6.74
C ASP A 133 7.82 -10.55 5.58
N TRP A 134 8.33 -10.31 4.35
CA TRP A 134 7.93 -11.09 3.18
C TRP A 134 8.15 -12.60 3.40
N LEU A 135 8.75 -13.34 2.50
CA LEU A 135 8.91 -14.80 2.62
C LEU A 135 9.64 -15.22 3.91
N ASN A 136 10.77 -14.58 4.19
CA ASN A 136 11.66 -15.01 5.27
C ASN A 136 11.24 -14.51 6.67
N GLY A 137 10.43 -13.44 6.75
CA GLY A 137 10.23 -12.75 8.01
C GLY A 137 11.52 -12.12 8.55
N THR A 138 11.42 -11.32 9.59
CA THR A 138 12.57 -10.70 10.28
C THR A 138 12.32 -10.61 11.78
N GLY A 139 13.41 -10.50 12.55
CA GLY A 139 13.37 -10.52 14.02
C GLY A 139 13.14 -11.93 14.58
N THR A 140 13.27 -12.05 15.88
CA THR A 140 13.18 -13.32 16.62
C THR A 140 12.02 -13.30 17.59
N ALA A 141 11.35 -14.43 17.75
CA ALA A 141 10.37 -14.70 18.78
C ALA A 141 10.90 -15.80 19.70
N GLU A 142 11.01 -15.51 20.97
CA GLU A 142 11.38 -16.45 22.01
C GLU A 142 10.13 -16.82 22.83
N ARG A 143 9.88 -18.11 23.03
CA ARG A 143 8.74 -18.55 23.84
C ARG A 143 9.01 -18.29 25.31
N ILE A 144 8.08 -17.61 25.97
CA ILE A 144 8.10 -17.33 27.40
C ILE A 144 6.75 -17.65 28.03
N GLU A 145 6.61 -17.54 29.33
CA GLU A 145 5.36 -17.79 30.02
C GLU A 145 4.24 -16.85 29.51
N GLY A 146 3.13 -17.42 29.05
CA GLY A 146 1.96 -16.70 28.53
C GLY A 146 2.08 -16.13 27.13
N GLY A 147 3.23 -16.26 26.47
CA GLY A 147 3.40 -15.68 25.12
C GLY A 147 4.82 -15.69 24.57
N TRP A 148 5.22 -14.57 24.01
CA TRP A 148 6.43 -14.40 23.22
C TRP A 148 7.18 -13.16 23.59
N ARG A 149 8.50 -13.25 23.67
CA ARG A 149 9.43 -12.11 23.70
C ARG A 149 9.90 -11.85 22.28
N ILE A 150 9.63 -10.64 21.75
CA ILE A 150 9.94 -10.26 20.37
C ILE A 150 11.11 -9.29 20.36
N THR A 151 12.11 -9.57 19.52
CA THR A 151 13.25 -8.68 19.30
C THR A 151 13.56 -8.60 17.81
N GLY A 152 13.78 -7.38 17.30
CA GLY A 152 14.13 -7.16 15.90
C GLY A 152 14.04 -5.70 15.48
N ARG A 153 14.33 -5.47 14.20
CA ARG A 153 14.16 -4.16 13.55
C ARG A 153 13.29 -4.34 12.33
N LYS A 154 12.24 -3.56 12.24
CA LYS A 154 11.31 -3.53 11.12
C LYS A 154 11.57 -2.28 10.29
N ILE A 155 11.69 -2.44 8.99
CA ILE A 155 11.96 -1.34 8.06
C ILE A 155 10.69 -0.96 7.30
N PHE A 156 10.65 0.28 6.79
CA PHE A 156 9.57 0.81 5.96
C PHE A 156 8.19 0.84 6.64
N GLY A 157 8.13 1.28 7.90
CA GLY A 157 6.88 1.49 8.63
C GLY A 157 6.13 2.75 8.16
N SER A 158 5.57 2.74 6.95
CA SER A 158 4.89 3.92 6.39
C SER A 158 3.73 4.38 7.27
N GLY A 159 3.72 5.69 7.61
CA GLY A 159 2.73 6.27 8.52
C GLY A 159 2.98 6.00 10.00
N VAL A 160 4.09 5.38 10.37
CA VAL A 160 4.39 5.00 11.76
C VAL A 160 4.40 6.17 12.75
N PRO A 161 4.73 7.43 12.41
CA PRO A 161 4.64 8.53 13.37
C PRO A 161 3.24 8.75 13.96
N MET A 162 2.20 8.33 13.26
CA MET A 162 0.82 8.37 13.76
C MET A 162 0.16 6.98 13.81
N GLY A 163 0.96 5.92 13.78
CA GLY A 163 0.52 4.54 13.87
C GLY A 163 0.03 4.15 15.27
N ASP A 164 -0.99 3.31 15.33
CA ASP A 164 -1.48 2.71 16.59
C ASP A 164 -0.97 1.27 16.74
N TYR A 165 -0.97 0.50 15.66
CA TYR A 165 -0.55 -0.91 15.64
C TYR A 165 0.42 -1.20 14.50
N LEU A 166 1.51 -1.89 14.84
CA LEU A 166 2.40 -2.52 13.88
C LEU A 166 1.84 -3.92 13.54
N MET A 167 1.43 -4.13 12.30
CA MET A 167 1.01 -5.44 11.79
C MET A 167 2.24 -6.14 11.24
N THR A 168 2.82 -7.03 12.04
CA THR A 168 4.18 -7.56 11.82
C THR A 168 4.29 -9.05 12.13
N GLY A 169 5.49 -9.60 12.05
CA GLY A 169 5.79 -10.97 12.43
C GLY A 169 7.20 -11.10 13.00
N ALA A 170 7.50 -12.26 13.55
CA ALA A 170 8.85 -12.63 13.99
C ALA A 170 9.08 -14.12 13.80
N VAL A 171 10.34 -14.54 13.67
CA VAL A 171 10.71 -15.94 13.45
C VAL A 171 10.90 -16.64 14.78
N TYR A 172 10.23 -17.74 14.93
CA TYR A 172 10.40 -18.69 16.02
C TYR A 172 11.01 -19.98 15.47
N ASP A 173 12.06 -20.46 16.11
CA ASP A 173 12.64 -21.77 15.80
C ASP A 173 11.80 -22.83 16.51
N ASP A 174 10.72 -23.26 15.84
CA ASP A 174 9.82 -24.29 16.37
C ASP A 174 10.52 -25.63 16.34
N PRO A 175 10.64 -26.34 17.50
CA PRO A 175 11.35 -27.60 17.57
C PRO A 175 10.72 -28.72 16.75
N ASP A 176 9.42 -28.65 16.48
CA ASP A 176 8.68 -29.68 15.76
C ASP A 176 8.44 -29.31 14.29
N ALA A 177 8.08 -28.05 14.02
CA ALA A 177 7.72 -27.54 12.69
C ALA A 177 8.87 -26.86 11.94
N GLY A 178 10.00 -26.60 12.61
CA GLY A 178 11.11 -25.83 12.06
C GLY A 178 10.83 -24.31 12.05
N PRO A 179 11.69 -23.50 11.39
CA PRO A 179 11.58 -22.05 11.42
C PRO A 179 10.21 -21.55 10.95
N THR A 180 9.49 -20.90 11.85
CA THR A 180 8.09 -20.48 11.71
C THR A 180 7.94 -18.98 11.91
N VAL A 181 7.30 -18.28 10.98
CA VAL A 181 6.97 -16.85 11.13
C VAL A 181 5.63 -16.73 11.85
N LEU A 182 5.66 -16.12 13.02
CA LEU A 182 4.48 -15.74 13.79
C LEU A 182 4.01 -14.36 13.31
N HIS A 183 2.72 -14.19 13.05
CA HIS A 183 2.12 -12.89 12.69
C HIS A 183 1.22 -12.40 13.80
N PHE A 184 1.35 -11.12 14.17
CA PHE A 184 0.61 -10.50 15.27
C PHE A 184 0.47 -8.98 15.10
N PRO A 185 -0.59 -8.37 15.62
CA PRO A 185 -0.65 -6.93 15.87
C PRO A 185 0.18 -6.58 17.11
N LEU A 186 1.08 -5.60 16.99
CA LEU A 186 1.87 -5.09 18.11
C LEU A 186 1.52 -3.61 18.32
N PRO A 187 0.93 -3.21 19.47
CA PRO A 187 0.69 -1.81 19.77
C PRO A 187 2.02 -1.04 19.77
N LEU A 188 2.10 0.09 19.06
CA LEU A 188 3.32 0.88 18.97
C LEU A 188 3.73 1.52 20.30
N LYS A 189 2.82 1.56 21.28
CA LYS A 189 3.07 2.04 22.65
C LYS A 189 3.55 0.94 23.61
N THR A 190 3.78 -0.28 23.11
CA THR A 190 4.29 -1.40 23.93
C THR A 190 5.74 -1.10 24.39
N ASP A 191 6.04 -1.45 25.64
CA ASP A 191 7.40 -1.32 26.16
C ASP A 191 8.40 -2.08 25.29
N GLY A 192 9.56 -1.47 25.03
CA GLY A 192 10.57 -2.01 24.12
C GLY A 192 10.31 -1.73 22.64
N VAL A 193 9.26 -1.00 22.26
CA VAL A 193 9.00 -0.58 20.87
C VAL A 193 9.38 0.89 20.70
N ARG A 194 10.25 1.19 19.74
CA ARG A 194 10.69 2.56 19.43
C ARG A 194 10.70 2.81 17.92
N VAL A 195 10.11 3.93 17.51
CA VAL A 195 10.27 4.46 16.15
C VAL A 195 11.62 5.16 16.03
N LEU A 196 12.40 4.82 15.01
CA LEU A 196 13.72 5.38 14.76
C LEU A 196 13.61 6.47 13.69
N ASP A 197 14.42 7.52 13.81
CA ASP A 197 14.51 8.56 12.79
C ASP A 197 15.45 8.13 11.65
N THR A 198 14.92 7.39 10.69
CA THR A 198 15.69 6.74 9.60
C THR A 198 15.21 7.07 8.20
N TRP A 199 14.07 7.75 8.05
CA TRP A 199 13.46 7.97 6.74
C TRP A 199 13.97 9.25 6.06
N HIS A 200 15.24 9.22 5.59
CA HIS A 200 15.88 10.29 4.81
C HIS A 200 16.19 9.74 3.41
N VAL A 201 15.31 9.99 2.45
CA VAL A 201 15.25 9.21 1.19
C VAL A 201 15.12 10.11 -0.05
N LEU A 202 15.23 9.49 -1.23
CA LEU A 202 15.13 10.17 -2.53
C LEU A 202 13.75 10.81 -2.75
N GLY A 203 12.69 10.05 -2.56
CA GLY A 203 11.30 10.44 -2.85
C GLY A 203 10.32 9.81 -1.87
N LEU A 204 9.05 10.24 -1.90
CA LEU A 204 8.04 9.85 -0.91
C LEU A 204 8.50 10.19 0.53
N ARG A 205 9.25 11.27 0.68
CA ARG A 205 9.92 11.67 1.92
C ARG A 205 8.96 11.84 3.08
N ALA A 206 7.78 12.34 2.78
CA ALA A 206 6.77 12.65 3.80
C ALA A 206 5.87 11.45 4.18
N THR A 207 6.19 10.22 3.75
CA THR A 207 5.47 9.01 4.21
C THR A 207 5.79 8.62 5.65
N GLY A 208 6.87 9.16 6.23
CA GLY A 208 7.32 8.77 7.57
C GLY A 208 7.56 7.27 7.69
N SER A 209 8.16 6.65 6.66
CA SER A 209 8.38 5.19 6.62
C SER A 209 9.59 4.79 7.46
N HIS A 210 9.67 5.32 8.66
CA HIS A 210 10.75 5.05 9.59
C HIS A 210 10.83 3.58 10.00
N ASP A 211 11.98 3.18 10.46
CA ASP A 211 12.18 1.86 11.06
C ASP A 211 11.64 1.83 12.47
N VAL A 212 11.28 0.61 12.91
CA VAL A 212 10.83 0.34 14.28
C VAL A 212 11.76 -0.66 14.93
N ALA A 213 12.40 -0.27 16.02
CA ALA A 213 13.14 -1.18 16.88
C ALA A 213 12.17 -1.86 17.86
N ILE A 214 12.31 -3.15 18.04
CA ILE A 214 11.58 -3.98 19.00
C ILE A 214 12.61 -4.66 19.87
N GLU A 215 12.64 -4.35 21.17
CA GLU A 215 13.67 -4.78 22.12
C GLU A 215 12.99 -5.55 23.27
N GLY A 216 12.72 -6.84 23.05
CA GLY A 216 12.14 -7.71 24.07
C GLY A 216 10.65 -7.45 24.35
N ALA A 217 9.89 -6.90 23.40
CA ALA A 217 8.47 -6.62 23.56
C ALA A 217 7.67 -7.92 23.80
N PHE A 218 6.75 -7.87 24.78
CA PHE A 218 5.87 -9.00 25.07
C PHE A 218 4.66 -9.03 24.12
N VAL A 219 4.42 -10.20 23.53
CA VAL A 219 3.22 -10.51 22.73
C VAL A 219 2.53 -11.72 23.33
N PRO A 220 1.29 -11.62 23.82
CA PRO A 220 0.58 -12.75 24.37
C PRO A 220 0.28 -13.79 23.30
N GLU A 221 0.25 -15.07 23.67
CA GLU A 221 -0.06 -16.19 22.76
C GLU A 221 -1.37 -15.93 21.99
N SER A 222 -2.38 -15.38 22.64
CA SER A 222 -3.68 -15.07 22.03
C SER A 222 -3.66 -13.98 20.96
N ALA A 223 -2.58 -13.19 20.89
CA ALA A 223 -2.43 -12.16 19.86
C ALA A 223 -1.81 -12.72 18.56
N VAL A 224 -1.24 -13.92 18.58
CA VAL A 224 -0.70 -14.55 17.37
C VAL A 224 -1.85 -14.92 16.43
N SER A 225 -1.99 -14.16 15.37
CA SER A 225 -3.12 -14.27 14.43
C SER A 225 -2.91 -15.30 13.32
N ALA A 226 -1.64 -15.62 13.00
CA ALA A 226 -1.28 -16.64 12.02
C ALA A 226 0.16 -17.15 12.23
N ARG A 227 0.41 -18.35 11.72
CA ARG A 227 1.73 -18.99 11.65
C ARG A 227 1.96 -19.50 10.23
N ARG A 228 3.19 -19.42 9.75
CA ARG A 228 3.57 -19.98 8.46
C ARG A 228 5.03 -20.44 8.46
N PRO A 229 5.41 -21.45 7.64
CA PRO A 229 6.81 -21.78 7.43
C PRO A 229 7.62 -20.57 6.93
N GLN A 230 8.85 -20.44 7.41
CA GLN A 230 9.78 -19.43 6.92
C GLN A 230 10.24 -19.76 5.49
N GLY A 231 10.40 -18.75 4.63
CA GLY A 231 10.96 -18.91 3.29
C GLY A 231 10.02 -19.55 2.25
N GLN A 232 8.81 -19.90 2.61
CA GLN A 232 7.86 -20.56 1.72
C GLN A 232 6.64 -19.69 1.42
N TRP A 233 6.07 -19.87 0.22
CA TRP A 233 4.79 -19.29 -0.11
C TRP A 233 3.68 -19.94 0.74
N HIS A 234 2.80 -19.10 1.22
CA HIS A 234 1.69 -19.50 2.07
C HIS A 234 0.43 -18.71 1.70
N MET A 235 -0.75 -19.22 1.98
CA MET A 235 -2.03 -18.58 1.69
C MET A 235 -2.08 -17.12 2.17
N LEU A 236 -1.52 -16.81 3.33
CA LEU A 236 -1.45 -15.46 3.87
C LEU A 236 -0.75 -14.48 2.92
N LEU A 237 0.33 -14.93 2.25
CA LEU A 237 1.06 -14.10 1.27
C LEU A 237 0.27 -13.93 -0.02
N HIS A 238 -0.45 -14.97 -0.47
CA HIS A 238 -1.36 -14.85 -1.62
C HIS A 238 -2.49 -13.86 -1.35
N VAL A 239 -3.07 -13.88 -0.15
CA VAL A 239 -4.06 -12.87 0.28
C VAL A 239 -3.42 -11.47 0.30
N ALA A 240 -2.23 -11.33 0.90
CA ALA A 240 -1.53 -10.04 0.94
C ALA A 240 -1.29 -9.47 -0.46
N VAL A 241 -0.83 -10.30 -1.41
CA VAL A 241 -0.66 -9.88 -2.82
C VAL A 241 -1.98 -9.39 -3.39
N MET A 242 -3.04 -10.18 -3.23
CA MET A 242 -4.34 -9.92 -3.82
C MET A 242 -4.95 -8.59 -3.36
N VAL A 243 -4.81 -8.26 -2.07
CA VAL A 243 -5.46 -7.07 -1.50
C VAL A 243 -4.54 -5.85 -1.39
N ALA A 244 -3.20 -6.01 -1.40
CA ALA A 244 -2.29 -4.89 -1.19
C ALA A 244 -1.87 -4.22 -2.50
N PHE A 245 -1.39 -4.99 -3.47
CA PHE A 245 -0.73 -4.37 -4.62
C PHE A 245 -1.66 -3.58 -5.53
N PRO A 246 -2.92 -3.98 -5.78
CA PRO A 246 -3.84 -3.12 -6.54
C PRO A 246 -4.04 -1.75 -5.87
N LEU A 247 -4.10 -1.67 -4.54
CA LEU A 247 -4.24 -0.42 -3.79
C LEU A 247 -2.95 0.42 -3.81
N VAL A 248 -1.80 -0.20 -3.57
CA VAL A 248 -0.49 0.48 -3.58
C VAL A 248 -0.19 1.04 -4.97
N TYR A 249 -0.48 0.29 -6.04
CA TYR A 249 -0.20 0.73 -7.41
C TYR A 249 -1.23 1.71 -7.95
N SER A 250 -2.40 1.86 -7.32
CA SER A 250 -3.30 3.01 -7.53
C SER A 250 -2.63 4.33 -7.16
N VAL A 251 -1.81 4.34 -6.11
CA VAL A 251 -1.05 5.52 -5.69
C VAL A 251 -0.04 5.93 -6.76
N TYR A 252 0.76 4.99 -7.26
CA TYR A 252 1.75 5.29 -8.30
C TYR A 252 1.11 5.72 -9.62
N LEU A 253 -0.04 5.15 -9.97
CA LEU A 253 -0.82 5.64 -11.11
C LEU A 253 -1.26 7.09 -10.90
N GLY A 254 -1.78 7.46 -9.71
CA GLY A 254 -2.19 8.83 -9.41
C GLY A 254 -1.03 9.83 -9.45
N ILE A 255 0.17 9.45 -8.99
CA ILE A 255 1.39 10.28 -9.11
C ILE A 255 1.72 10.52 -10.59
N ALA A 256 1.68 9.49 -11.43
CA ALA A 256 1.96 9.59 -12.85
C ALA A 256 0.91 10.46 -13.58
N GLU A 257 -0.36 10.32 -13.24
CA GLU A 257 -1.44 11.15 -13.79
C GLU A 257 -1.22 12.64 -13.50
N ALA A 258 -0.88 12.99 -12.26
CA ALA A 258 -0.59 14.37 -11.89
C ALA A 258 0.65 14.93 -12.60
N ALA A 259 1.67 14.12 -12.87
CA ALA A 259 2.82 14.52 -13.67
C ALA A 259 2.43 14.79 -15.12
N CYS A 260 1.65 13.90 -15.73
CA CYS A 260 1.17 14.06 -17.10
C CYS A 260 0.27 15.30 -17.26
N GLU A 261 -0.58 15.59 -16.27
CA GLU A 261 -1.44 16.79 -16.28
C GLU A 261 -0.62 18.07 -16.30
N ILE A 262 0.42 18.16 -15.46
CA ILE A 262 1.35 19.30 -15.47
C ILE A 262 2.01 19.44 -16.85
N ALA A 263 2.47 18.33 -17.43
CA ALA A 263 3.12 18.33 -18.73
C ALA A 263 2.18 18.77 -19.85
N ILE A 264 0.94 18.27 -19.87
CA ILE A 264 -0.08 18.68 -20.85
C ILE A 264 -0.42 20.16 -20.73
N GLU A 265 -0.59 20.66 -19.51
CA GLU A 265 -0.88 22.08 -19.28
C GLU A 265 0.25 22.97 -19.82
N ARG A 266 1.50 22.60 -19.55
CA ARG A 266 2.68 23.29 -20.09
C ARG A 266 2.81 23.16 -21.60
N ALA A 267 2.50 22.03 -22.18
CA ALA A 267 2.51 21.84 -23.64
C ALA A 267 1.47 22.73 -24.33
N ARG A 268 0.27 22.87 -23.77
CA ARG A 268 -0.80 23.75 -24.30
C ARG A 268 -0.42 25.21 -24.40
N SER A 269 0.49 25.71 -23.56
CA SER A 269 0.98 27.08 -23.62
C SER A 269 2.04 27.33 -24.71
N ARG A 270 2.47 26.28 -25.42
CA ARG A 270 3.49 26.32 -26.48
C ARG A 270 2.83 26.26 -27.86
N LYS A 271 3.51 26.79 -28.89
CA LYS A 271 3.07 26.53 -30.26
C LYS A 271 3.28 25.04 -30.59
N PRO A 272 2.21 24.32 -30.96
CA PRO A 272 2.33 22.89 -31.27
C PRO A 272 3.15 22.69 -32.56
N ASP A 273 4.01 21.67 -32.54
CA ASP A 273 4.67 21.09 -33.71
C ASP A 273 4.59 19.57 -33.61
N ASP A 274 4.97 18.89 -34.70
CA ASP A 274 4.89 17.41 -34.76
C ASP A 274 5.77 16.73 -33.70
N GLY A 275 6.91 17.32 -33.36
CA GLY A 275 7.81 16.81 -32.32
C GLY A 275 7.16 16.82 -30.94
N LEU A 276 6.54 17.95 -30.56
CA LEU A 276 5.80 18.05 -29.30
C LEU A 276 4.60 17.09 -29.27
N CYS A 277 3.87 16.98 -30.38
CA CYS A 277 2.75 16.05 -30.49
C CYS A 277 3.18 14.60 -30.28
N CYS A 278 4.31 14.18 -30.87
CA CYS A 278 4.87 12.84 -30.69
C CYS A 278 5.27 12.60 -29.22
N LEU A 279 5.98 13.53 -28.57
CA LEU A 279 6.37 13.40 -27.16
C LEU A 279 5.16 13.27 -26.22
N VAL A 280 4.12 14.07 -26.46
CA VAL A 280 2.87 13.98 -25.68
C VAL A 280 2.16 12.65 -25.97
N GLY A 281 2.17 12.18 -27.22
CA GLY A 281 1.60 10.88 -27.61
C GLY A 281 2.29 9.72 -26.86
N GLU A 282 3.62 9.67 -26.86
CA GLU A 282 4.40 8.66 -26.12
C GLU A 282 4.07 8.67 -24.61
N MET A 283 3.96 9.88 -24.00
CA MET A 283 3.58 10.02 -22.59
C MET A 283 2.17 9.45 -22.33
N VAL A 284 1.22 9.73 -23.21
CA VAL A 284 -0.17 9.26 -23.11
C VAL A 284 -0.26 7.75 -23.25
N ASP A 285 0.50 7.15 -24.15
CA ASP A 285 0.54 5.70 -24.35
C ASP A 285 1.08 4.96 -23.13
N GLU A 286 2.16 5.47 -22.52
CA GLU A 286 2.69 4.91 -21.28
C GLU A 286 1.67 5.03 -20.13
N LEU A 287 1.01 6.20 -19.98
CA LEU A 287 -0.03 6.39 -18.98
C LEU A 287 -1.24 5.46 -19.20
N ALA A 288 -1.65 5.25 -20.46
CA ALA A 288 -2.71 4.32 -20.80
C ALA A 288 -2.34 2.88 -20.43
N THR A 289 -1.10 2.48 -20.69
CA THR A 289 -0.57 1.16 -20.29
C THR A 289 -0.65 0.97 -18.77
N ALA A 290 -0.24 1.97 -17.99
CA ALA A 290 -0.33 1.92 -16.53
C ALA A 290 -1.79 1.80 -16.04
N ARG A 291 -2.72 2.54 -16.65
CA ARG A 291 -4.16 2.49 -16.34
C ARG A 291 -4.77 1.13 -16.61
N LEU A 292 -4.50 0.56 -17.77
CA LEU A 292 -5.02 -0.77 -18.16
C LEU A 292 -4.52 -1.85 -17.21
N ALA A 293 -3.23 -1.86 -16.90
CA ALA A 293 -2.65 -2.84 -16.00
C ALA A 293 -3.18 -2.69 -14.56
N GLN A 294 -3.35 -1.46 -14.06
CA GLN A 294 -3.90 -1.22 -12.73
C GLN A 294 -5.38 -1.62 -12.63
N ALA A 295 -6.18 -1.33 -13.66
CA ALA A 295 -7.58 -1.74 -13.70
C ALA A 295 -7.72 -3.28 -13.68
N ASP A 296 -6.86 -4.01 -14.37
CA ASP A 296 -6.80 -5.48 -14.33
C ASP A 296 -6.43 -6.00 -12.94
N MET A 297 -5.47 -5.35 -12.26
CA MET A 297 -5.11 -5.71 -10.88
C MET A 297 -6.29 -5.51 -9.91
N VAL A 298 -7.03 -4.41 -10.01
CA VAL A 298 -8.21 -4.15 -9.16
C VAL A 298 -9.31 -5.18 -9.45
N ALA A 299 -9.57 -5.46 -10.71
CA ALA A 299 -10.55 -6.48 -11.11
C ALA A 299 -10.16 -7.88 -10.55
N ALA A 300 -8.88 -8.24 -10.59
CA ALA A 300 -8.39 -9.48 -10.01
C ALA A 300 -8.57 -9.49 -8.47
N GLY A 301 -8.28 -8.39 -7.78
CA GLY A 301 -8.47 -8.25 -6.34
C GLY A 301 -9.93 -8.39 -5.87
N ILE A 302 -10.89 -8.04 -6.75
CA ILE A 302 -12.33 -8.14 -6.46
C ILE A 302 -12.87 -9.55 -6.76
N ALA A 303 -12.53 -10.11 -7.93
CA ALA A 303 -13.22 -11.26 -8.51
C ALA A 303 -12.50 -12.60 -8.34
N SER A 304 -11.22 -12.59 -7.90
CA SER A 304 -10.41 -13.81 -7.82
C SER A 304 -10.29 -14.32 -6.38
N GLU A 305 -10.07 -15.62 -6.25
CA GLU A 305 -9.63 -16.22 -5.00
C GLU A 305 -8.10 -16.13 -4.87
N PRO A 306 -7.54 -15.99 -3.65
CA PRO A 306 -6.11 -15.95 -3.45
C PRO A 306 -5.46 -17.29 -3.80
N GLY A 307 -4.36 -17.25 -4.51
CA GLY A 307 -3.65 -18.43 -4.95
C GLY A 307 -2.52 -18.09 -5.92
N ARG A 308 -1.89 -19.12 -6.45
CA ARG A 308 -0.72 -19.01 -7.32
C ARG A 308 -0.99 -18.14 -8.56
N ASP A 309 -2.09 -18.41 -9.28
CA ASP A 309 -2.41 -17.74 -10.54
C ASP A 309 -2.85 -16.29 -10.33
N THR A 310 -3.65 -16.03 -9.29
CA THR A 310 -4.04 -14.67 -8.90
C THR A 310 -2.81 -13.85 -8.49
N THR A 311 -1.90 -14.45 -7.74
CA THR A 311 -0.62 -13.83 -7.38
C THR A 311 0.19 -13.49 -8.61
N ASP A 312 0.32 -14.42 -9.55
CA ASP A 312 1.05 -14.19 -10.80
C ASP A 312 0.48 -13.03 -11.61
N ARG A 313 -0.84 -13.04 -11.84
CA ARG A 313 -1.56 -11.98 -12.56
C ARG A 313 -1.33 -10.61 -11.94
N ILE A 314 -1.51 -10.48 -10.63
CA ILE A 314 -1.35 -9.21 -9.92
C ILE A 314 0.10 -8.75 -9.91
N MET A 315 1.06 -9.67 -9.73
CA MET A 315 2.48 -9.33 -9.72
C MET A 315 3.01 -8.94 -11.11
N ILE A 316 2.49 -9.53 -12.19
CA ILE A 316 2.73 -9.06 -13.56
C ILE A 316 2.17 -7.65 -13.72
N GLY A 317 0.91 -7.42 -13.34
CA GLY A 317 0.26 -6.11 -13.39
C GLY A 317 1.06 -5.06 -12.62
N ARG A 318 1.53 -5.39 -11.41
CA ARG A 318 2.41 -4.55 -10.59
C ARG A 318 3.66 -4.09 -11.35
N THR A 319 4.32 -5.01 -12.06
CA THR A 319 5.53 -4.69 -12.83
C THR A 319 5.21 -3.81 -14.04
N LEU A 320 4.10 -4.08 -14.72
CA LEU A 320 3.64 -3.28 -15.86
C LEU A 320 3.28 -1.85 -15.41
N VAL A 321 2.51 -1.68 -14.33
CA VAL A 321 2.19 -0.36 -13.78
C VAL A 321 3.46 0.39 -13.38
N ALA A 322 4.40 -0.28 -12.67
CA ALA A 322 5.64 0.37 -12.25
C ALA A 322 6.44 0.92 -13.44
N ARG A 323 6.65 0.08 -14.46
CA ARG A 323 7.41 0.47 -15.66
C ARG A 323 6.74 1.62 -16.42
N ALA A 324 5.46 1.46 -16.71
CA ALA A 324 4.71 2.42 -17.52
C ALA A 324 4.50 3.76 -16.76
N ALA A 325 4.17 3.74 -15.48
CA ALA A 325 4.04 4.97 -14.68
C ALA A 325 5.36 5.73 -14.56
N ILE A 326 6.49 5.04 -14.36
CA ILE A 326 7.82 5.67 -14.34
C ILE A 326 8.12 6.31 -15.70
N ARG A 327 7.88 5.57 -16.81
CA ARG A 327 8.09 6.10 -18.16
C ARG A 327 7.18 7.29 -18.47
N ALA A 328 5.92 7.26 -18.07
CA ALA A 328 5.00 8.38 -18.22
C ALA A 328 5.52 9.65 -17.52
N VAL A 329 6.08 9.51 -16.31
CA VAL A 329 6.68 10.64 -15.58
C VAL A 329 7.98 11.12 -16.25
N GLU A 330 8.85 10.22 -16.71
CA GLU A 330 10.05 10.56 -17.49
C GLU A 330 9.67 11.35 -18.75
N LYS A 331 8.66 10.89 -19.50
CA LYS A 331 8.14 11.60 -20.67
C LYS A 331 7.51 12.94 -20.31
N SER A 332 6.86 13.06 -19.16
CA SER A 332 6.37 14.35 -18.64
C SER A 332 7.52 15.35 -18.47
N MET A 333 8.68 14.90 -17.97
CA MET A 333 9.87 15.75 -17.86
C MET A 333 10.40 16.19 -19.24
N GLU A 334 10.44 15.29 -20.23
CA GLU A 334 10.85 15.61 -21.60
C GLU A 334 9.89 16.61 -22.26
N VAL A 335 8.56 16.42 -22.12
CA VAL A 335 7.54 17.36 -22.64
C VAL A 335 7.73 18.77 -22.08
N VAL A 336 7.99 18.89 -20.78
CA VAL A 336 8.19 20.19 -20.11
C VAL A 336 9.56 20.78 -20.44
N GLY A 337 10.58 19.94 -20.65
CA GLY A 337 11.96 20.34 -20.87
C GLY A 337 12.63 20.84 -19.58
N GLY A 338 13.65 21.70 -19.69
CA GLY A 338 14.45 22.14 -18.55
C GLY A 338 13.67 22.79 -17.40
N ALA A 339 12.48 23.31 -17.65
CA ALA A 339 11.60 23.85 -16.60
C ALA A 339 11.12 22.76 -15.62
N SER A 340 11.14 21.50 -16.01
CA SER A 340 10.76 20.37 -15.15
C SER A 340 11.63 20.19 -13.90
N LEU A 341 12.84 20.77 -13.90
CA LEU A 341 13.80 20.71 -12.79
C LEU A 341 13.48 21.70 -11.66
N TYR A 342 12.64 22.70 -11.92
CA TYR A 342 12.28 23.68 -10.89
C TYR A 342 11.27 23.10 -9.90
N ARG A 343 11.57 23.22 -8.60
CA ARG A 343 10.71 22.70 -7.51
C ARG A 343 9.30 23.27 -7.50
N GLU A 344 9.16 24.54 -7.91
CA GLU A 344 7.87 25.24 -7.95
C GLU A 344 6.83 24.54 -8.83
N LEU A 345 7.28 23.86 -9.88
CA LEU A 345 6.40 23.08 -10.76
C LEU A 345 5.93 21.77 -10.09
N GLY A 346 6.69 21.26 -9.11
CA GLY A 346 6.40 20.02 -8.40
C GLY A 346 6.56 18.75 -9.24
N LEU A 347 7.05 18.85 -10.49
CA LEU A 347 7.25 17.70 -11.37
C LEU A 347 8.48 16.91 -10.95
N GLU A 348 9.57 17.57 -10.53
CA GLU A 348 10.77 16.93 -10.02
C GLU A 348 10.48 16.06 -8.77
N ARG A 349 9.57 16.50 -7.88
CA ARG A 349 9.13 15.71 -6.73
C ARG A 349 8.41 14.46 -7.20
N ARG A 350 7.48 14.55 -8.15
CA ARG A 350 6.77 13.39 -8.70
C ARG A 350 7.73 12.42 -9.39
N PHE A 351 8.77 12.95 -10.05
CA PHE A 351 9.83 12.10 -10.63
C PHE A 351 10.61 11.34 -9.56
N ARG A 352 10.89 11.95 -8.41
CA ARG A 352 11.51 11.25 -7.27
C ARG A 352 10.56 10.26 -6.61
N ASP A 353 9.32 10.65 -6.38
CA ASP A 353 8.30 9.86 -5.71
C ASP A 353 7.95 8.58 -6.48
N ILE A 354 7.84 8.66 -7.82
CA ILE A 354 7.48 7.52 -8.65
C ILE A 354 8.50 6.37 -8.59
N GLN A 355 9.77 6.66 -8.25
CA GLN A 355 10.81 5.64 -8.16
C GLN A 355 10.52 4.60 -7.07
N GLY A 356 9.73 4.94 -6.07
CA GLY A 356 9.26 4.00 -5.04
C GLY A 356 8.53 2.77 -5.62
N ALA A 357 7.90 2.90 -6.78
CA ALA A 357 7.22 1.79 -7.46
C ALA A 357 8.12 0.58 -7.76
N ARG A 358 9.44 0.76 -7.84
CA ARG A 358 10.41 -0.30 -8.11
C ARG A 358 10.59 -1.27 -6.94
N PHE A 359 10.37 -0.81 -5.69
CA PHE A 359 10.94 -1.44 -4.50
C PHE A 359 9.94 -2.25 -3.65
N HIS A 360 8.64 -2.18 -3.92
CA HIS A 360 7.70 -3.06 -3.23
C HIS A 360 7.93 -4.54 -3.59
N PRO A 361 7.74 -5.47 -2.66
CA PRO A 361 7.82 -6.91 -2.95
C PRO A 361 6.72 -7.36 -3.94
N LEU A 362 6.95 -8.31 -4.84
CA LEU A 362 8.27 -8.71 -5.31
C LEU A 362 8.81 -7.66 -6.28
N GLN A 363 10.06 -7.31 -6.15
CA GLN A 363 10.73 -6.48 -7.17
C GLN A 363 10.74 -7.22 -8.51
N GLU A 364 11.04 -6.49 -9.57
CA GLU A 364 10.90 -6.96 -10.94
C GLU A 364 11.56 -8.31 -11.23
N LYS A 365 12.80 -8.54 -10.79
CA LYS A 365 13.52 -9.79 -11.08
C LYS A 365 12.95 -11.00 -10.32
N PRO A 366 12.71 -10.94 -9.00
CA PRO A 366 11.97 -11.98 -8.29
C PRO A 366 10.57 -12.23 -8.86
N GLN A 367 9.85 -11.19 -9.28
CA GLN A 367 8.55 -11.34 -9.93
C GLN A 367 8.65 -12.09 -11.26
N GLN A 368 9.61 -11.74 -12.14
CA GLN A 368 9.82 -12.41 -13.41
C GLN A 368 10.18 -13.89 -13.20
N ARG A 369 10.98 -14.19 -12.17
CA ARG A 369 11.29 -15.59 -11.79
C ARG A 369 10.02 -16.33 -11.37
N TYR A 370 9.17 -15.70 -10.53
CA TYR A 370 7.89 -16.29 -10.12
C TYR A 370 7.02 -16.62 -11.33
N ALA A 371 6.79 -15.65 -12.23
CA ALA A 371 5.99 -15.82 -13.43
C ALA A 371 6.56 -16.88 -14.38
N GLY A 372 7.89 -16.90 -14.57
CA GLY A 372 8.55 -17.92 -15.39
C GLY A 372 8.38 -19.33 -14.81
N ARG A 373 8.54 -19.50 -13.49
CA ARG A 373 8.31 -20.79 -12.80
C ARG A 373 6.84 -21.20 -12.90
N ASN A 374 5.92 -20.24 -12.77
CA ASN A 374 4.50 -20.50 -12.91
C ASN A 374 4.16 -21.00 -14.34
N ALA A 375 4.61 -20.31 -15.37
CA ALA A 375 4.40 -20.67 -16.76
C ALA A 375 4.98 -22.04 -17.14
N LEU A 376 6.10 -22.43 -16.52
CA LEU A 376 6.75 -23.73 -16.72
C LEU A 376 6.19 -24.86 -15.84
N GLY A 377 5.20 -24.61 -14.99
CA GLY A 377 4.62 -25.59 -14.07
C GLY A 377 5.57 -26.01 -12.95
N LEU A 378 6.60 -25.23 -12.64
CA LEU A 378 7.58 -25.52 -11.59
C LEU A 378 7.07 -25.04 -10.21
N ALA A 379 7.61 -25.59 -9.10
CA ALA A 379 7.34 -25.08 -7.76
C ALA A 379 7.78 -23.61 -7.64
N ILE A 380 6.98 -22.78 -6.95
CA ILE A 380 7.27 -21.34 -6.78
C ILE A 380 8.25 -21.03 -5.64
N ASP A 381 8.48 -21.99 -4.74
CA ASP A 381 9.40 -21.88 -3.60
C ASP A 381 10.86 -22.23 -3.97
N GLY A 382 11.24 -22.21 -5.21
CA GLY A 382 12.57 -22.62 -5.65
C GLY A 382 13.53 -21.46 -5.99
#